data_2cfcaf110ebbed50879ff8fb2bd49419
#
_entry.id   2cfcaf110ebbed50879ff8fb2bd49419
#
_cell.length_a   1.000
_cell.length_b   1.000
_cell.length_c   1.000
_cell.angle_alpha   90.00
_cell.angle_beta   90.00
_cell.angle_gamma   90.00
#
_symmetry.space_group_name_H-M   'P 1'
#
loop_
_entity.id
_entity.type
_entity.pdbx_description
1 polymer ?
#
loop_
_entity_poly.entity_id
_entity_poly.type
_entity_poly.pdbx_seq_one_letter_code
_entity_poly.pdbx_strand_id
1 'polypeptide(L)'
;MKLADKLIELRKQKGWSQEEFAEKLDVSRQAISRWENETALPDAQNILRISKLFNVTTDYLLNEDSEDRVDAPAVEAVEAKIENEMPQPQKKKFPFGWLMLVICLLVIVICLIIKIILPTNPTNSTNEEHYHTTFSSVIENEVASTCTAGGSYDEVVYCTDCNAEVMRTTRSIEKLPHKLSKSVKENEIDATCAAAGSYDEVVYCSTCNRAVVRTRRETEKLEHQYKDGKCTLCEKPTPSEGLLYMSNGDGTCFVDFGDCTDDNVVISDYSPSGDKVVQIKAYAFAGHPTIKSVYIPETVTIIGEGAFENCVELERVHLPSKITMINSYTFSGCEKLSELTIPSGVTYIGMEAFKNCRAFKSIVIPASVTKIGKMAFMNFSDCSGTITFEVYATWFLYDDDDNAFHMVEFENNVSTPVQLLAFRYSDYMWKRVDM
;
A
#
# COMPACT_ATOMS: atom_id res chain seq x y z
N MET A 1 26.33 10.85 7.96
CA MET A 1 26.76 9.69 7.16
C MET A 1 25.77 9.48 6.04
N LYS A 2 26.23 9.36 4.78
CA LYS A 2 25.33 9.20 3.62
C LYS A 2 24.57 7.87 3.64
N LEU A 3 23.42 7.81 2.94
CA LEU A 3 22.61 6.61 2.82
C LEU A 3 23.42 5.39 2.32
N ALA A 4 24.24 5.58 1.29
CA ALA A 4 25.08 4.51 0.73
C ALA A 4 26.00 3.88 1.77
N ASP A 5 26.67 4.70 2.57
CA ASP A 5 27.55 4.23 3.65
C ASP A 5 26.77 3.44 4.71
N LYS A 6 25.56 3.93 5.07
CA LYS A 6 24.68 3.25 6.02
C LYS A 6 24.23 1.88 5.50
N LEU A 7 23.87 1.79 4.22
CA LEU A 7 23.48 0.53 3.61
C LEU A 7 24.63 -0.49 3.62
N ILE A 8 25.85 -0.05 3.25
CA ILE A 8 27.06 -0.89 3.29
C ILE A 8 27.33 -1.38 4.72
N GLU A 9 27.24 -0.48 5.70
CA GLU A 9 27.47 -0.80 7.10
C GLU A 9 26.45 -1.81 7.63
N LEU A 10 25.13 -1.55 7.43
CA LEU A 10 24.04 -2.42 7.86
C LEU A 10 24.14 -3.81 7.25
N ARG A 11 24.44 -3.88 5.94
CA ARG A 11 24.64 -5.14 5.24
C ARG A 11 25.83 -5.92 5.82
N LYS A 12 26.99 -5.25 5.99
CA LYS A 12 28.21 -5.86 6.56
C LYS A 12 28.03 -6.34 7.99
N GLN A 13 27.26 -5.62 8.82
CA GLN A 13 26.94 -6.05 10.20
C GLN A 13 26.13 -7.36 10.23
N LYS A 14 25.31 -7.61 9.22
CA LYS A 14 24.58 -8.88 9.06
C LYS A 14 25.41 -9.96 8.36
N GLY A 15 26.62 -9.63 7.88
CA GLY A 15 27.48 -10.56 7.14
C GLY A 15 26.99 -10.89 5.73
N TRP A 16 26.08 -10.10 5.16
CA TRP A 16 25.46 -10.40 3.87
C TRP A 16 26.29 -9.89 2.70
N SER A 17 26.32 -10.66 1.61
CA SER A 17 26.73 -10.20 0.28
C SER A 17 25.70 -9.24 -0.33
N GLN A 18 26.05 -8.50 -1.38
CA GLN A 18 25.06 -7.68 -2.14
C GLN A 18 23.96 -8.54 -2.74
N GLU A 19 24.23 -9.78 -3.07
CA GLU A 19 23.29 -10.74 -3.63
C GLU A 19 22.25 -11.18 -2.58
N GLU A 20 22.69 -11.58 -1.39
CA GLU A 20 21.83 -11.93 -0.26
C GLU A 20 20.98 -10.74 0.22
N PHE A 21 21.55 -9.53 0.20
CA PHE A 21 20.80 -8.33 0.54
C PHE A 21 19.69 -8.03 -0.49
N ALA A 22 19.99 -8.20 -1.78
CA ALA A 22 19.05 -8.05 -2.88
C ALA A 22 17.89 -9.06 -2.79
N GLU A 23 18.21 -10.33 -2.50
CA GLU A 23 17.21 -11.40 -2.31
C GLU A 23 16.25 -11.06 -1.16
N LYS A 24 16.76 -10.57 -0.02
CA LYS A 24 15.91 -10.20 1.13
C LYS A 24 14.98 -9.01 0.89
N LEU A 25 15.35 -8.13 -0.03
CA LEU A 25 14.54 -6.99 -0.43
C LEU A 25 13.67 -7.25 -1.66
N ASP A 26 13.82 -8.42 -2.30
CA ASP A 26 13.15 -8.76 -3.55
C ASP A 26 13.48 -7.74 -4.66
N VAL A 27 14.77 -7.43 -4.82
CA VAL A 27 15.30 -6.53 -5.85
C VAL A 27 16.50 -7.16 -6.57
N SER A 28 16.93 -6.57 -7.68
CA SER A 28 18.14 -7.06 -8.35
C SER A 28 19.42 -6.69 -7.60
N ARG A 29 20.45 -7.54 -7.68
CA ARG A 29 21.80 -7.21 -7.15
C ARG A 29 22.32 -5.90 -7.72
N GLN A 30 22.00 -5.59 -8.98
CA GLN A 30 22.40 -4.33 -9.63
C GLN A 30 21.76 -3.10 -8.95
N ALA A 31 20.53 -3.21 -8.42
CA ALA A 31 19.91 -2.13 -7.65
C ALA A 31 20.70 -1.86 -6.38
N ILE A 32 21.02 -2.89 -5.59
CA ILE A 32 21.86 -2.76 -4.39
C ILE A 32 23.21 -2.12 -4.71
N SER A 33 23.87 -2.61 -5.77
CA SER A 33 25.16 -2.06 -6.20
C SER A 33 25.07 -0.57 -6.57
N ARG A 34 24.00 -0.14 -7.24
CA ARG A 34 23.78 1.28 -7.58
C ARG A 34 23.52 2.13 -6.34
N TRP A 35 22.77 1.64 -5.37
CA TRP A 35 22.51 2.35 -4.12
C TRP A 35 23.77 2.50 -3.25
N GLU A 36 24.59 1.43 -3.15
CA GLU A 36 25.85 1.45 -2.41
C GLU A 36 26.94 2.30 -3.09
N ASN A 37 26.87 2.51 -4.41
CA ASN A 37 27.81 3.33 -5.18
C ASN A 37 27.28 4.75 -5.49
N GLU A 38 26.19 5.18 -4.87
CA GLU A 38 25.57 6.51 -5.06
C GLU A 38 25.16 6.82 -6.52
N THR A 39 25.03 5.81 -7.40
CA THR A 39 24.61 5.99 -8.79
C THR A 39 23.09 5.99 -8.96
N ALA A 40 22.33 5.57 -7.95
CA ALA A 40 20.90 5.68 -7.81
C ALA A 40 20.51 5.70 -6.34
N LEU A 41 19.30 6.18 -6.03
CA LEU A 41 18.71 6.09 -4.70
C LEU A 41 17.61 5.03 -4.68
N PRO A 42 17.40 4.30 -3.56
CA PRO A 42 16.22 3.47 -3.40
C PRO A 42 14.96 4.35 -3.35
N ASP A 43 13.86 3.87 -3.92
CA ASP A 43 12.56 4.53 -3.81
C ASP A 43 11.99 4.44 -2.37
N ALA A 44 10.90 5.15 -2.12
CA ALA A 44 10.28 5.22 -0.79
C ALA A 44 9.84 3.84 -0.26
N GLN A 45 9.40 2.92 -1.13
CA GLN A 45 9.03 1.57 -0.74
C GLN A 45 10.24 0.74 -0.33
N ASN A 46 11.34 0.87 -1.06
CA ASN A 46 12.58 0.19 -0.73
C ASN A 46 13.22 0.76 0.54
N ILE A 47 13.17 2.08 0.77
CA ILE A 47 13.59 2.68 2.06
C ILE A 47 12.81 2.09 3.22
N LEU A 48 11.48 1.95 3.09
CA LEU A 48 10.64 1.34 4.13
C LEU A 48 10.95 -0.14 4.34
N ARG A 49 11.23 -0.90 3.27
CA ARG A 49 11.65 -2.31 3.36
C ARG A 49 13.00 -2.45 4.05
N ILE A 50 13.96 -1.58 3.72
CA ILE A 50 15.29 -1.53 4.35
C ILE A 50 15.17 -1.20 5.84
N SER A 51 14.37 -0.20 6.20
CA SER A 51 14.07 0.18 7.58
C SER A 51 13.57 -1.02 8.39
N LYS A 52 12.58 -1.73 7.88
CA LYS A 52 12.03 -2.95 8.52
C LYS A 52 13.05 -4.10 8.59
N LEU A 53 13.80 -4.34 7.51
CA LEU A 53 14.75 -5.44 7.42
C LEU A 53 15.90 -5.31 8.42
N PHE A 54 16.35 -4.08 8.66
CA PHE A 54 17.45 -3.80 9.59
C PHE A 54 16.98 -3.31 10.97
N ASN A 55 15.67 -3.14 11.16
CA ASN A 55 15.05 -2.59 12.38
C ASN A 55 15.63 -1.21 12.74
N VAL A 56 15.71 -0.32 11.76
CA VAL A 56 16.14 1.07 11.91
C VAL A 56 15.03 2.02 11.43
N THR A 57 15.01 3.25 11.90
CA THR A 57 14.02 4.22 11.44
C THR A 57 14.31 4.70 10.01
N THR A 58 13.28 5.14 9.28
CA THR A 58 13.47 5.78 7.98
C THR A 58 14.24 7.09 8.10
N ASP A 59 14.09 7.81 9.22
CA ASP A 59 14.85 9.02 9.53
C ASP A 59 16.34 8.72 9.69
N TYR A 60 16.70 7.63 10.37
CA TYR A 60 18.09 7.18 10.44
C TYR A 60 18.66 6.95 9.03
N LEU A 61 17.91 6.35 8.12
CA LEU A 61 18.37 6.08 6.76
C LEU A 61 18.56 7.37 5.94
N LEU A 62 17.60 8.30 6.01
CA LEU A 62 17.52 9.44 5.12
C LEU A 62 18.22 10.71 5.63
N ASN A 63 18.40 10.86 6.95
CA ASN A 63 19.00 12.06 7.53
C ASN A 63 20.49 11.85 7.79
N GLU A 64 21.35 12.65 7.15
CA GLU A 64 22.81 12.51 7.24
C GLU A 64 23.37 12.79 8.64
N ASP A 65 22.67 13.60 9.44
CA ASP A 65 23.09 14.04 10.77
C ASP A 65 22.56 13.14 11.91
N SER A 66 21.69 12.16 11.63
CA SER A 66 21.18 11.26 12.66
C SER A 66 22.21 10.18 13.00
N GLU A 67 22.83 10.30 14.17
CA GLU A 67 23.68 9.25 14.77
C GLU A 67 22.88 8.24 15.59
N ASP A 68 21.65 8.59 15.98
CA ASP A 68 20.81 7.75 16.83
C ASP A 68 20.14 6.62 16.01
N ARG A 69 20.67 5.41 16.16
CA ARG A 69 19.97 4.16 15.85
C ARG A 69 18.85 3.96 16.88
N VAL A 70 17.73 4.65 16.72
CA VAL A 70 16.55 4.31 17.51
C VAL A 70 15.93 3.09 16.83
N ASP A 71 16.01 1.93 17.50
CA ASP A 71 15.31 0.73 17.05
C ASP A 71 13.83 1.09 16.82
N ALA A 72 13.35 0.89 15.60
CA ALA A 72 11.94 1.03 15.32
C ALA A 72 11.20 0.05 16.23
N PRO A 73 10.14 0.46 16.96
CA PRO A 73 9.42 -0.46 17.82
C PRO A 73 8.95 -1.63 16.96
N ALA A 74 9.42 -2.84 17.31
CA ALA A 74 9.04 -4.04 16.61
C ALA A 74 7.52 -4.15 16.61
N VAL A 75 6.92 -4.40 15.44
CA VAL A 75 5.46 -4.57 15.29
C VAL A 75 4.94 -5.66 16.24
N GLU A 76 5.79 -6.66 16.58
CA GLU A 76 5.51 -7.68 17.59
C GLU A 76 5.28 -7.14 19.00
N ALA A 77 5.83 -5.96 19.36
CA ALA A 77 5.61 -5.36 20.68
C ALA A 77 4.22 -4.72 20.82
N VAL A 78 3.56 -4.39 19.73
CA VAL A 78 2.19 -3.83 19.73
C VAL A 78 1.16 -4.94 19.84
N GLU A 79 1.38 -6.08 19.18
CA GLU A 79 0.52 -7.27 19.34
C GLU A 79 0.63 -7.87 20.75
N ALA A 80 1.85 -7.92 21.32
CA ALA A 80 2.06 -8.36 22.70
C ALA A 80 1.45 -7.41 23.76
N LYS A 81 1.28 -6.12 23.44
CA LYS A 81 0.61 -5.16 24.33
C LYS A 81 -0.91 -5.28 24.29
N ILE A 82 -1.49 -5.64 23.15
CA ILE A 82 -2.94 -5.85 22.99
C ILE A 82 -3.36 -7.16 23.67
N GLU A 83 -2.52 -8.22 23.62
CA GLU A 83 -2.80 -9.47 24.35
C GLU A 83 -2.66 -9.35 25.88
N ASN A 84 -1.87 -8.39 26.38
CA ASN A 84 -1.70 -8.17 27.81
C ASN A 84 -2.79 -7.30 28.47
N GLU A 85 -3.68 -6.67 27.71
CA GLU A 85 -4.79 -5.86 28.24
C GLU A 85 -6.14 -6.60 28.35
N MET A 86 -6.23 -7.84 27.87
CA MET A 86 -7.38 -8.67 28.21
C MET A 86 -7.15 -9.38 29.54
N PRO A 87 -8.07 -9.32 30.50
CA PRO A 87 -7.91 -9.96 31.79
C PRO A 87 -7.86 -11.48 31.61
N GLN A 88 -6.68 -12.06 31.62
CA GLN A 88 -6.46 -13.48 31.69
C GLN A 88 -6.97 -14.02 33.03
N PRO A 89 -7.71 -15.13 33.08
CA PRO A 89 -8.10 -15.74 34.34
C PRO A 89 -6.85 -16.13 35.11
N GLN A 90 -6.68 -15.53 36.27
CA GLN A 90 -5.54 -15.78 37.15
C GLN A 90 -5.47 -17.29 37.49
N LYS A 91 -4.48 -17.98 36.93
CA LYS A 91 -4.07 -19.30 37.36
C LYS A 91 -3.44 -19.16 38.73
N LYS A 92 -4.22 -19.42 39.79
CA LYS A 92 -3.68 -19.58 41.16
C LYS A 92 -2.67 -20.73 41.12
N LYS A 93 -1.39 -20.44 41.30
CA LYS A 93 -0.34 -21.43 41.54
C LYS A 93 -0.63 -22.09 42.88
N PHE A 94 -1.22 -23.28 42.85
CA PHE A 94 -1.23 -24.15 44.05
C PHE A 94 0.20 -24.64 44.27
N PRO A 95 0.70 -24.59 45.51
CA PRO A 95 2.03 -25.06 45.81
C PRO A 95 2.12 -26.56 45.60
N PHE A 96 3.07 -26.99 44.77
CA PHE A 96 3.29 -28.35 44.31
C PHE A 96 3.32 -29.40 45.47
N GLY A 97 3.75 -28.98 46.67
CA GLY A 97 3.74 -29.80 47.85
C GLY A 97 2.36 -30.24 48.34
N TRP A 98 1.34 -29.39 48.17
CA TRP A 98 -0.03 -29.71 48.58
C TRP A 98 -0.73 -30.69 47.61
N LEU A 99 -0.42 -30.58 46.33
CA LEU A 99 -0.91 -31.53 45.30
C LEU A 99 -0.39 -32.95 45.55
N MET A 100 0.87 -33.10 45.94
CA MET A 100 1.46 -34.41 46.28
C MET A 100 0.84 -34.99 47.54
N LEU A 101 0.54 -34.15 48.55
CA LEU A 101 -0.09 -34.59 49.76
C LEU A 101 -1.55 -35.06 49.54
N VAL A 102 -2.29 -34.39 48.66
CA VAL A 102 -3.65 -34.79 48.26
C VAL A 102 -3.63 -36.09 47.43
N ILE A 103 -2.66 -36.25 46.54
CA ILE A 103 -2.51 -37.48 45.75
C ILE A 103 -2.15 -38.67 46.67
N CYS A 104 -1.26 -38.50 47.63
CA CYS A 104 -0.91 -39.54 48.62
C CYS A 104 -2.12 -39.93 49.46
N LEU A 105 -2.93 -38.97 49.92
CA LEU A 105 -4.14 -39.24 50.67
C LEU A 105 -5.20 -39.96 49.83
N LEU A 106 -5.37 -39.59 48.59
CA LEU A 106 -6.26 -40.28 47.64
C LEU A 106 -5.82 -41.74 47.38
N VAL A 107 -4.53 -41.98 47.20
CA VAL A 107 -3.99 -43.33 47.05
C VAL A 107 -4.23 -44.18 48.32
N ILE A 108 -4.02 -43.63 49.49
CA ILE A 108 -4.29 -44.30 50.77
C ILE A 108 -5.80 -44.62 50.90
N VAL A 109 -6.68 -43.69 50.57
CA VAL A 109 -8.13 -43.89 50.61
C VAL A 109 -8.56 -44.95 49.60
N ILE A 110 -8.01 -44.94 48.38
CA ILE A 110 -8.26 -45.95 47.36
C ILE A 110 -7.78 -47.34 47.82
N CYS A 111 -6.58 -47.42 48.43
CA CYS A 111 -6.07 -48.68 49.00
C CYS A 111 -6.94 -49.20 50.18
N LEU A 112 -7.48 -48.27 51.00
CA LEU A 112 -8.42 -48.65 52.07
C LEU A 112 -9.78 -49.11 51.52
N ILE A 113 -10.28 -48.45 50.50
CA ILE A 113 -11.53 -48.82 49.79
C ILE A 113 -11.36 -50.21 49.13
N ILE A 114 -10.22 -50.47 48.48
CA ILE A 114 -9.90 -51.76 47.89
C ILE A 114 -9.83 -52.84 48.93
N LYS A 115 -9.30 -52.58 50.14
CA LYS A 115 -9.34 -53.57 51.24
C LYS A 115 -10.71 -53.83 51.84
N ILE A 116 -11.67 -52.90 51.70
CA ILE A 116 -13.03 -53.02 52.21
C ILE A 116 -13.95 -53.71 51.23
N ILE A 117 -13.66 -53.63 49.92
CA ILE A 117 -14.51 -54.11 48.85
C ILE A 117 -14.13 -55.57 48.42
N LEU A 118 -12.95 -56.06 48.80
CA LEU A 118 -12.58 -57.44 48.50
C LEU A 118 -13.09 -58.39 49.61
N PRO A 119 -14.14 -59.09 49.40
CA PRO A 119 -14.52 -60.19 50.33
C PRO A 119 -13.54 -61.34 50.17
N THR A 120 -12.83 -61.69 51.21
CA THR A 120 -12.11 -62.92 51.33
C THR A 120 -13.14 -64.06 51.42
N ASN A 121 -13.32 -64.77 50.33
CA ASN A 121 -13.94 -66.09 50.42
C ASN A 121 -13.14 -67.11 49.60
N PRO A 122 -12.69 -68.16 50.22
CA PRO A 122 -12.05 -69.26 49.50
C PRO A 122 -13.12 -70.24 49.07
N THR A 123 -13.47 -70.27 47.81
CA THR A 123 -14.15 -71.44 47.22
C THR A 123 -13.38 -71.91 46.02
N ASN A 124 -12.80 -73.10 46.13
CA ASN A 124 -12.32 -73.93 45.06
C ASN A 124 -13.31 -73.97 43.93
N SER A 125 -12.92 -73.47 42.77
CA SER A 125 -13.35 -74.00 41.49
C SER A 125 -12.14 -73.85 40.54
N THR A 126 -11.76 -74.99 40.02
CA THR A 126 -10.76 -75.18 38.97
C THR A 126 -11.22 -74.46 37.72
N ASN A 127 -10.86 -73.21 37.59
CA ASN A 127 -10.84 -72.56 36.30
C ASN A 127 -9.35 -72.50 35.88
N GLU A 128 -9.02 -73.35 34.92
CA GLU A 128 -7.77 -73.18 34.18
C GLU A 128 -7.75 -71.74 33.67
N GLU A 129 -6.82 -70.91 34.18
CA GLU A 129 -6.54 -69.60 33.62
C GLU A 129 -6.08 -69.82 32.17
N HIS A 130 -6.98 -69.59 31.24
CA HIS A 130 -6.66 -69.63 29.83
C HIS A 130 -5.73 -68.42 29.49
N TYR A 131 -4.43 -68.68 29.35
CA TYR A 131 -3.48 -67.75 28.89
C TYR A 131 -3.63 -67.60 27.37
N HIS A 132 -4.07 -66.41 26.92
CA HIS A 132 -4.13 -66.08 25.50
C HIS A 132 -2.70 -66.02 24.92
N THR A 133 -2.33 -67.05 24.15
CA THR A 133 -1.00 -67.22 23.58
C THR A 133 -0.95 -67.12 22.06
N THR A 134 -2.13 -67.32 21.41
CA THR A 134 -2.26 -67.23 19.95
C THR A 134 -3.26 -66.14 19.58
N PHE A 135 -2.89 -65.30 18.65
CA PHE A 135 -3.66 -64.07 18.30
C PHE A 135 -3.89 -63.96 16.79
N SER A 136 -5.06 -63.48 16.40
CA SER A 136 -5.37 -63.04 15.05
C SER A 136 -5.85 -61.60 15.08
N SER A 137 -5.35 -60.74 14.19
CA SER A 137 -5.85 -59.39 14.04
C SER A 137 -6.87 -59.31 12.91
N VAL A 138 -7.95 -58.55 13.13
CA VAL A 138 -9.01 -58.29 12.16
C VAL A 138 -9.29 -56.82 12.14
N ILE A 139 -9.60 -56.29 10.95
CA ILE A 139 -10.04 -54.88 10.79
C ILE A 139 -11.56 -54.86 10.93
N GLU A 140 -12.07 -54.01 11.82
CA GLU A 140 -13.48 -53.79 12.05
C GLU A 140 -13.82 -52.29 11.99
N ASN A 141 -15.11 -51.97 11.89
CA ASN A 141 -15.62 -50.62 11.95
C ASN A 141 -14.93 -49.67 10.98
N GLU A 142 -14.56 -50.15 9.79
CA GLU A 142 -13.87 -49.34 8.80
C GLU A 142 -14.78 -48.22 8.28
N VAL A 143 -14.32 -46.99 8.46
CA VAL A 143 -14.90 -45.78 7.88
C VAL A 143 -13.93 -45.28 6.84
N ALA A 144 -14.31 -45.30 5.57
CA ALA A 144 -13.48 -44.87 4.47
C ALA A 144 -13.18 -43.38 4.57
N SER A 145 -11.94 -42.97 4.27
CA SER A 145 -11.58 -41.58 4.17
C SER A 145 -12.14 -40.94 2.90
N THR A 146 -12.42 -39.64 3.00
CA THR A 146 -12.84 -38.79 1.88
C THR A 146 -11.88 -37.59 1.77
N CYS A 147 -12.00 -36.79 0.74
CA CYS A 147 -11.21 -35.55 0.63
C CYS A 147 -11.66 -34.48 1.64
N THR A 148 -12.77 -34.65 2.34
CA THR A 148 -13.27 -33.68 3.34
C THR A 148 -13.13 -34.21 4.78
N ALA A 149 -13.07 -35.50 4.97
CA ALA A 149 -12.95 -36.15 6.28
C ALA A 149 -11.97 -37.32 6.23
N GLY A 150 -11.17 -37.47 7.27
CA GLY A 150 -10.37 -38.65 7.49
C GLY A 150 -11.27 -39.87 7.75
N GLY A 151 -10.76 -41.05 7.48
CA GLY A 151 -11.37 -42.31 7.85
C GLY A 151 -10.80 -42.86 9.16
N SER A 152 -11.31 -44.01 9.58
CA SER A 152 -10.80 -44.76 10.71
C SER A 152 -11.14 -46.25 10.58
N TYR A 153 -10.41 -47.09 11.27
CA TYR A 153 -10.73 -48.48 11.45
C TYR A 153 -10.27 -48.97 12.83
N ASP A 154 -10.88 -49.99 13.32
CA ASP A 154 -10.44 -50.67 14.54
C ASP A 154 -9.60 -51.89 14.16
N GLU A 155 -8.38 -51.95 14.64
CA GLU A 155 -7.54 -53.14 14.65
C GLU A 155 -7.84 -53.91 15.92
N VAL A 156 -8.56 -55.03 15.77
CA VAL A 156 -9.01 -55.86 16.89
C VAL A 156 -8.22 -57.16 16.90
N VAL A 157 -7.66 -57.46 18.03
CA VAL A 157 -6.90 -58.70 18.23
C VAL A 157 -7.75 -59.68 19.06
N TYR A 158 -8.01 -60.81 18.46
CA TYR A 158 -8.74 -61.90 19.10
C TYR A 158 -7.81 -63.05 19.47
N CYS A 159 -8.12 -63.77 20.58
CA CYS A 159 -7.52 -65.01 20.88
C CYS A 159 -8.06 -66.06 19.92
N THR A 160 -7.20 -66.83 19.23
CA THR A 160 -7.61 -67.86 18.28
C THR A 160 -8.21 -69.05 18.93
N ASP A 161 -7.97 -69.31 20.22
CA ASP A 161 -8.41 -70.49 20.93
C ASP A 161 -9.81 -70.30 21.56
N CYS A 162 -10.10 -69.12 22.09
CA CYS A 162 -11.38 -68.82 22.77
C CYS A 162 -12.22 -67.74 22.11
N ASN A 163 -11.71 -67.13 21.05
CA ASN A 163 -12.33 -65.99 20.28
C ASN A 163 -12.68 -64.76 21.12
N ALA A 164 -12.00 -64.59 22.28
CA ALA A 164 -12.19 -63.41 23.10
C ALA A 164 -11.42 -62.25 22.50
N GLU A 165 -12.00 -61.04 22.52
CA GLU A 165 -11.30 -59.80 22.19
C GLU A 165 -10.23 -59.47 23.25
N VAL A 166 -8.98 -59.37 22.82
CA VAL A 166 -7.82 -59.16 23.69
C VAL A 166 -7.39 -57.69 23.66
N MET A 167 -7.44 -57.07 22.48
CA MET A 167 -7.06 -55.67 22.30
C MET A 167 -7.83 -55.04 21.14
N ARG A 168 -8.25 -53.80 21.32
CA ARG A 168 -8.85 -52.99 20.26
C ARG A 168 -8.09 -51.68 20.17
N THR A 169 -7.63 -51.31 18.97
CA THR A 169 -6.92 -50.07 18.72
C THR A 169 -7.55 -49.35 17.53
N THR A 170 -8.14 -48.19 17.74
CA THR A 170 -8.67 -47.37 16.65
C THR A 170 -7.53 -46.69 15.92
N ARG A 171 -7.46 -46.87 14.61
CA ARG A 171 -6.49 -46.26 13.71
C ARG A 171 -7.18 -45.20 12.86
N SER A 172 -6.54 -44.06 12.65
CA SER A 172 -7.01 -43.01 11.74
C SER A 172 -6.44 -43.22 10.34
N ILE A 173 -7.26 -42.92 9.32
CA ILE A 173 -6.85 -42.89 7.91
C ILE A 173 -6.83 -41.40 7.50
N GLU A 174 -5.75 -40.98 6.90
CA GLU A 174 -5.64 -39.60 6.42
C GLU A 174 -6.69 -39.28 5.34
N LYS A 175 -7.02 -37.97 5.21
CA LYS A 175 -7.93 -37.52 4.17
C LYS A 175 -7.34 -37.79 2.79
N LEU A 176 -8.21 -38.16 1.85
CA LEU A 176 -7.80 -38.26 0.45
C LEU A 176 -7.44 -36.89 -0.11
N PRO A 177 -6.46 -36.79 -1.03
CA PRO A 177 -6.19 -35.57 -1.75
C PRO A 177 -7.39 -35.15 -2.59
N HIS A 178 -7.60 -33.84 -2.75
CA HIS A 178 -8.63 -33.31 -3.64
C HIS A 178 -8.33 -33.64 -5.11
N LYS A 179 -9.30 -34.22 -5.82
CA LYS A 179 -9.22 -34.46 -7.26
C LYS A 179 -9.63 -33.15 -7.98
N LEU A 180 -8.68 -32.46 -8.54
CA LEU A 180 -8.89 -31.14 -9.17
C LEU A 180 -9.69 -31.26 -10.48
N SER A 181 -10.67 -30.38 -10.68
CA SER A 181 -11.36 -30.17 -11.96
C SER A 181 -10.56 -29.22 -12.87
N LYS A 182 -11.07 -28.93 -14.05
CA LYS A 182 -10.60 -27.80 -14.85
C LYS A 182 -10.97 -26.49 -14.13
N SER A 183 -10.13 -25.46 -14.32
CA SER A 183 -10.45 -24.12 -13.81
C SER A 183 -11.69 -23.54 -14.51
N VAL A 184 -12.46 -22.76 -13.75
CA VAL A 184 -13.58 -21.98 -14.26
C VAL A 184 -13.38 -20.52 -13.90
N LYS A 185 -13.92 -19.62 -14.70
CA LYS A 185 -13.92 -18.19 -14.40
C LYS A 185 -15.16 -17.84 -13.60
N GLU A 186 -14.98 -17.05 -12.53
CA GLU A 186 -16.03 -16.51 -11.70
C GLU A 186 -15.78 -15.03 -11.43
N ASN A 187 -16.82 -14.33 -10.98
CA ASN A 187 -16.74 -12.92 -10.61
C ASN A 187 -16.07 -12.07 -11.70
N GLU A 188 -16.45 -12.32 -12.97
CA GLU A 188 -15.89 -11.60 -14.11
C GLU A 188 -16.37 -10.15 -14.12
N ILE A 189 -15.41 -9.24 -14.21
CA ILE A 189 -15.61 -7.82 -14.40
C ILE A 189 -14.97 -7.48 -15.74
N ASP A 190 -15.78 -7.03 -16.68
CA ASP A 190 -15.31 -6.67 -18.00
C ASP A 190 -14.31 -5.48 -17.95
N ALA A 191 -13.29 -5.54 -18.76
CA ALA A 191 -12.38 -4.42 -18.97
C ALA A 191 -13.11 -3.27 -19.67
N THR A 192 -12.76 -2.06 -19.27
CA THR A 192 -13.12 -0.84 -19.98
C THR A 192 -11.86 -0.11 -20.42
N CYS A 193 -11.97 0.94 -21.21
CA CYS A 193 -10.81 1.78 -21.51
C CYS A 193 -10.34 2.61 -20.29
N ALA A 194 -11.17 2.77 -19.26
CA ALA A 194 -10.83 3.46 -18.02
C ALA A 194 -10.22 2.52 -16.95
N ALA A 195 -10.66 1.25 -16.92
CA ALA A 195 -10.27 0.29 -15.91
C ALA A 195 -9.98 -1.09 -16.51
N ALA A 196 -8.97 -1.77 -15.97
CA ALA A 196 -8.71 -3.16 -16.25
C ALA A 196 -9.89 -4.02 -15.78
N GLY A 197 -10.18 -5.09 -16.51
CA GLY A 197 -11.13 -6.09 -16.07
C GLY A 197 -10.47 -7.09 -15.13
N SER A 198 -11.26 -8.00 -14.58
CA SER A 198 -10.72 -9.04 -13.70
C SER A 198 -11.69 -10.22 -13.58
N TYR A 199 -11.16 -11.37 -13.24
CA TYR A 199 -11.94 -12.56 -12.91
C TYR A 199 -11.23 -13.42 -11.89
N ASP A 200 -11.97 -14.27 -11.19
CA ASP A 200 -11.40 -15.29 -10.34
C ASP A 200 -11.27 -16.61 -11.14
N GLU A 201 -10.06 -17.11 -11.25
CA GLU A 201 -9.81 -18.46 -11.75
C GLU A 201 -9.94 -19.43 -10.59
N VAL A 202 -11.00 -20.28 -10.62
CA VAL A 202 -11.33 -21.17 -9.51
C VAL A 202 -11.20 -22.62 -9.96
N VAL A 203 -10.51 -23.41 -9.16
CA VAL A 203 -10.39 -24.85 -9.37
C VAL A 203 -11.15 -25.56 -8.24
N TYR A 204 -12.12 -26.38 -8.61
CA TYR A 204 -12.94 -27.15 -7.69
C TYR A 204 -12.44 -28.59 -7.54
N CYS A 205 -12.74 -29.19 -6.42
CA CYS A 205 -12.62 -30.63 -6.28
C CYS A 205 -13.80 -31.32 -6.98
N SER A 206 -13.52 -32.21 -7.94
CA SER A 206 -14.56 -32.94 -8.68
C SER A 206 -15.36 -33.90 -7.81
N THR A 207 -14.88 -34.24 -6.62
CA THR A 207 -15.52 -35.17 -5.70
C THR A 207 -16.40 -34.49 -4.65
N CYS A 208 -15.91 -33.39 -4.03
CA CYS A 208 -16.63 -32.69 -2.96
C CYS A 208 -17.17 -31.31 -3.36
N ASN A 209 -16.92 -30.88 -4.57
CA ASN A 209 -17.32 -29.58 -5.16
C ASN A 209 -16.91 -28.36 -4.37
N ARG A 210 -15.87 -28.46 -3.53
CA ARG A 210 -15.29 -27.30 -2.83
C ARG A 210 -14.24 -26.64 -3.70
N ALA A 211 -14.16 -25.32 -3.65
CA ALA A 211 -13.07 -24.56 -4.24
C ALA A 211 -11.76 -24.91 -3.51
N VAL A 212 -10.78 -25.38 -4.28
CA VAL A 212 -9.47 -25.79 -3.78
C VAL A 212 -8.44 -24.68 -4.02
N VAL A 213 -8.54 -24.02 -5.16
CA VAL A 213 -7.67 -22.90 -5.55
C VAL A 213 -8.57 -21.77 -6.06
N ARG A 214 -8.29 -20.54 -5.64
CA ARG A 214 -8.92 -19.34 -6.19
C ARG A 214 -7.82 -18.31 -6.41
N THR A 215 -7.66 -17.87 -7.66
CA THR A 215 -6.64 -16.90 -8.07
C THR A 215 -7.31 -15.77 -8.80
N ARG A 216 -7.14 -14.52 -8.32
CA ARG A 216 -7.58 -13.33 -9.02
C ARG A 216 -6.69 -13.10 -10.24
N ARG A 217 -7.31 -12.89 -11.40
CA ARG A 217 -6.65 -12.53 -12.65
C ARG A 217 -7.14 -11.16 -13.09
N GLU A 218 -6.24 -10.35 -13.61
CA GLU A 218 -6.56 -9.08 -14.25
C GLU A 218 -6.46 -9.23 -15.76
N THR A 219 -7.30 -8.51 -16.48
CA THR A 219 -7.25 -8.37 -17.93
C THR A 219 -6.82 -6.95 -18.27
N GLU A 220 -6.20 -6.75 -19.42
CA GLU A 220 -5.78 -5.44 -19.87
C GLU A 220 -6.99 -4.51 -20.11
N LYS A 221 -6.76 -3.20 -19.99
CA LYS A 221 -7.75 -2.19 -20.37
C LYS A 221 -8.02 -2.26 -21.86
N LEU A 222 -9.24 -1.91 -22.25
CA LEU A 222 -9.55 -1.73 -23.69
C LEU A 222 -8.88 -0.46 -24.22
N GLU A 223 -8.52 -0.47 -25.49
CA GLU A 223 -8.10 0.73 -26.18
C GLU A 223 -9.25 1.72 -26.33
N HIS A 224 -8.92 3.03 -26.32
CA HIS A 224 -9.93 4.06 -26.54
C HIS A 224 -10.40 4.05 -28.00
N GLN A 225 -11.70 4.06 -28.22
CA GLN A 225 -12.32 4.19 -29.54
C GLN A 225 -12.91 5.59 -29.69
N TYR A 226 -12.23 6.44 -30.43
CA TYR A 226 -12.63 7.84 -30.60
C TYR A 226 -13.64 8.03 -31.75
N LYS A 227 -14.68 8.79 -31.47
CA LYS A 227 -15.66 9.26 -32.43
C LYS A 227 -16.16 10.65 -32.04
N ASP A 228 -16.27 11.55 -33.00
CA ASP A 228 -16.74 12.94 -32.80
C ASP A 228 -15.96 13.68 -31.69
N GLY A 229 -14.63 13.48 -31.64
CA GLY A 229 -13.74 14.15 -30.69
C GLY A 229 -13.72 13.57 -29.28
N LYS A 230 -14.37 12.42 -29.04
CA LYS A 230 -14.44 11.77 -27.72
C LYS A 230 -14.40 10.25 -27.83
N CYS A 231 -13.88 9.61 -26.81
CA CYS A 231 -13.99 8.16 -26.67
C CYS A 231 -15.44 7.75 -26.43
N THR A 232 -15.93 6.77 -27.20
CA THR A 232 -17.32 6.28 -27.14
C THR A 232 -17.67 5.56 -25.84
N LEU A 233 -16.65 5.11 -25.06
CA LEU A 233 -16.83 4.35 -23.82
C LEU A 233 -16.64 5.18 -22.55
N CYS A 234 -15.73 6.16 -22.54
CA CYS A 234 -15.41 6.94 -21.33
C CYS A 234 -15.48 8.46 -21.53
N GLU A 235 -15.87 8.91 -22.72
CA GLU A 235 -16.04 10.33 -23.09
C GLU A 235 -14.74 11.18 -23.01
N LYS A 236 -13.56 10.58 -22.76
CA LYS A 236 -12.30 11.31 -22.83
C LYS A 236 -12.11 11.94 -24.20
N PRO A 237 -11.59 13.18 -24.26
CA PRO A 237 -11.33 13.85 -25.53
C PRO A 237 -10.26 13.11 -26.34
N THR A 238 -10.31 13.28 -27.66
CA THR A 238 -9.29 12.74 -28.57
C THR A 238 -7.94 13.43 -28.31
N PRO A 239 -6.82 12.69 -28.12
CA PRO A 239 -5.51 13.27 -27.95
C PRO A 239 -5.09 14.14 -29.12
N SER A 240 -4.37 15.22 -28.85
CA SER A 240 -3.80 16.11 -29.87
C SER A 240 -2.66 15.45 -30.62
N GLU A 241 -2.61 15.69 -31.91
CA GLU A 241 -1.49 15.29 -32.77
C GLU A 241 -0.33 16.28 -32.66
N GLY A 242 0.89 15.84 -33.00
CA GLY A 242 2.10 16.66 -33.02
C GLY A 242 2.78 16.88 -31.68
N LEU A 243 2.19 16.41 -30.55
CA LEU A 243 2.89 16.41 -29.26
C LEU A 243 4.10 15.48 -29.30
N LEU A 244 5.21 15.93 -28.72
CA LEU A 244 6.46 15.17 -28.66
C LEU A 244 6.54 14.41 -27.33
N TYR A 245 6.66 13.09 -27.38
CA TYR A 245 6.80 12.21 -26.23
C TYR A 245 8.21 11.65 -26.18
N MET A 246 8.89 11.80 -25.03
CA MET A 246 10.27 11.34 -24.83
C MET A 246 10.34 10.32 -23.71
N SER A 247 10.77 9.10 -24.06
CA SER A 247 10.83 7.97 -23.11
C SER A 247 11.90 8.19 -22.04
N ASN A 248 11.56 7.82 -20.80
CA ASN A 248 12.50 7.77 -19.66
C ASN A 248 13.28 6.44 -19.61
N GLY A 249 12.91 5.45 -20.46
CA GLY A 249 13.57 4.14 -20.53
C GLY A 249 13.07 3.12 -19.49
N ASP A 250 12.02 3.46 -18.75
CA ASP A 250 11.42 2.63 -17.70
C ASP A 250 9.92 2.34 -17.93
N GLY A 251 9.44 2.53 -19.18
CA GLY A 251 8.03 2.42 -19.55
C GLY A 251 7.22 3.68 -19.23
N THR A 252 7.89 4.77 -18.86
CA THR A 252 7.30 6.10 -18.69
C THR A 252 7.89 7.10 -19.65
N CYS A 253 7.20 8.23 -19.86
CA CYS A 253 7.68 9.32 -20.69
C CYS A 253 7.24 10.68 -20.17
N PHE A 254 7.89 11.72 -20.67
CA PHE A 254 7.42 13.10 -20.53
C PHE A 254 6.96 13.66 -21.88
N VAL A 255 6.09 14.67 -21.82
CA VAL A 255 5.54 15.34 -23.01
C VAL A 255 6.12 16.75 -23.15
N ASP A 256 6.36 17.14 -24.40
CA ASP A 256 6.72 18.47 -24.87
C ASP A 256 5.73 18.90 -25.97
N PHE A 257 5.62 20.20 -26.27
CA PHE A 257 4.65 20.70 -27.25
C PHE A 257 4.88 20.14 -28.66
N GLY A 258 6.12 20.01 -29.09
CA GLY A 258 6.45 19.54 -30.44
C GLY A 258 5.89 20.44 -31.54
N ASP A 259 5.24 19.82 -32.54
CA ASP A 259 4.62 20.51 -33.68
C ASP A 259 3.08 20.58 -33.56
N CYS A 260 2.53 20.48 -32.35
CA CYS A 260 1.10 20.54 -32.11
C CYS A 260 0.54 21.92 -32.56
N THR A 261 -0.61 21.89 -33.25
CA THR A 261 -1.27 23.10 -33.76
C THR A 261 -2.64 23.36 -33.13
N ASP A 262 -3.05 22.50 -32.20
CA ASP A 262 -4.37 22.58 -31.58
C ASP A 262 -4.44 23.76 -30.58
N ASP A 263 -5.52 24.53 -30.66
CA ASP A 263 -5.86 25.53 -29.63
C ASP A 263 -6.35 24.90 -28.33
N ASN A 264 -6.92 23.68 -28.42
CA ASN A 264 -7.42 22.91 -27.28
C ASN A 264 -6.58 21.62 -27.19
N VAL A 265 -5.50 21.69 -26.47
CA VAL A 265 -4.52 20.62 -26.35
C VAL A 265 -5.02 19.51 -25.44
N VAL A 266 -4.94 18.26 -25.91
CA VAL A 266 -5.29 17.06 -25.15
C VAL A 266 -4.07 16.15 -25.08
N ILE A 267 -3.50 16.02 -23.90
CA ILE A 267 -2.37 15.11 -23.66
C ILE A 267 -2.91 13.70 -23.43
N SER A 268 -2.34 12.70 -24.12
CA SER A 268 -2.69 11.29 -23.97
C SER A 268 -2.19 10.69 -22.65
N ASP A 269 -2.86 9.66 -22.15
CA ASP A 269 -2.37 8.85 -21.00
C ASP A 269 -1.07 8.09 -21.35
N TYR A 270 -0.87 7.73 -22.62
CA TYR A 270 0.28 6.99 -23.11
C TYR A 270 0.82 7.61 -24.39
N SER A 271 2.12 7.50 -24.60
CA SER A 271 2.77 7.87 -25.85
C SER A 271 2.36 6.91 -26.98
N PRO A 272 2.60 7.25 -28.25
CA PRO A 272 2.41 6.33 -29.37
C PRO A 272 3.25 5.04 -29.29
N SER A 273 4.37 5.06 -28.54
CA SER A 273 5.21 3.88 -28.26
C SER A 273 4.72 3.03 -27.07
N GLY A 274 3.65 3.44 -26.40
CA GLY A 274 3.07 2.74 -25.26
C GLY A 274 3.64 3.13 -23.88
N ASP A 275 4.58 4.08 -23.80
CA ASP A 275 5.09 4.59 -22.53
C ASP A 275 4.04 5.45 -21.84
N LYS A 276 3.89 5.29 -20.54
CA LYS A 276 2.95 6.05 -19.73
C LYS A 276 3.41 7.50 -19.56
N VAL A 277 2.55 8.47 -19.89
CA VAL A 277 2.86 9.89 -19.71
C VAL A 277 2.73 10.26 -18.24
N VAL A 278 3.85 10.57 -17.58
CA VAL A 278 3.92 10.88 -16.15
C VAL A 278 4.35 12.32 -15.85
N GLN A 279 4.86 13.02 -16.85
CA GLN A 279 5.40 14.36 -16.67
C GLN A 279 5.16 15.26 -17.88
N ILE A 280 4.90 16.54 -17.61
CA ILE A 280 5.06 17.62 -18.58
C ILE A 280 6.45 18.25 -18.35
N LYS A 281 7.24 18.38 -19.40
CA LYS A 281 8.59 18.96 -19.35
C LYS A 281 8.53 20.42 -18.90
N ALA A 282 9.59 20.90 -18.26
CA ALA A 282 9.73 22.32 -17.97
C ALA A 282 9.66 23.17 -19.25
N TYR A 283 8.88 24.25 -19.21
CA TYR A 283 8.65 25.17 -20.32
C TYR A 283 8.05 24.54 -21.59
N ALA A 284 7.44 23.34 -21.49
CA ALA A 284 6.97 22.59 -22.66
C ALA A 284 5.99 23.36 -23.54
N PHE A 285 5.07 24.12 -22.96
CA PHE A 285 4.06 24.92 -23.66
C PHE A 285 4.30 26.44 -23.50
N ALA A 286 5.47 26.84 -23.00
CA ALA A 286 5.72 28.24 -22.69
C ALA A 286 5.67 29.14 -23.93
N GLY A 287 4.99 30.28 -23.82
CA GLY A 287 4.92 31.31 -24.84
C GLY A 287 4.05 30.98 -26.06
N HIS A 288 3.27 29.90 -26.01
CA HIS A 288 2.36 29.55 -27.11
C HIS A 288 1.14 30.47 -27.12
N PRO A 289 0.95 31.27 -28.18
CA PRO A 289 -0.02 32.36 -28.18
C PRO A 289 -1.45 31.92 -28.51
N THR A 290 -1.65 30.67 -28.97
CA THR A 290 -2.97 30.21 -29.48
C THR A 290 -3.66 29.22 -28.57
N ILE A 291 -2.96 28.62 -27.61
CA ILE A 291 -3.54 27.60 -26.72
C ILE A 291 -4.62 28.22 -25.83
N LYS A 292 -5.85 27.71 -25.93
CA LYS A 292 -7.02 28.13 -25.15
C LYS A 292 -7.34 27.20 -23.98
N SER A 293 -7.13 25.89 -24.19
CA SER A 293 -7.35 24.93 -23.10
C SER A 293 -6.34 23.77 -23.17
N VAL A 294 -6.05 23.19 -22.01
CA VAL A 294 -5.20 22.00 -21.88
C VAL A 294 -5.88 20.98 -21.00
N TYR A 295 -6.06 19.76 -21.52
CA TYR A 295 -6.44 18.59 -20.76
C TYR A 295 -5.20 17.78 -20.42
N ILE A 296 -4.89 17.67 -19.13
CA ILE A 296 -3.76 16.89 -18.60
C ILE A 296 -4.33 15.59 -18.01
N PRO A 297 -3.88 14.41 -18.46
CA PRO A 297 -4.41 13.14 -17.99
C PRO A 297 -4.01 12.81 -16.55
N GLU A 298 -4.80 11.98 -15.87
CA GLU A 298 -4.57 11.53 -14.47
C GLU A 298 -3.30 10.68 -14.29
N THR A 299 -2.61 10.33 -15.36
CA THR A 299 -1.32 9.64 -15.32
C THR A 299 -0.17 10.58 -15.00
N VAL A 300 -0.33 11.88 -15.28
CA VAL A 300 0.68 12.91 -15.01
C VAL A 300 0.73 13.22 -13.51
N THR A 301 1.91 13.16 -12.95
CA THR A 301 2.20 13.46 -11.54
C THR A 301 3.12 14.66 -11.37
N ILE A 302 3.79 15.07 -12.44
CA ILE A 302 4.73 16.20 -12.43
C ILE A 302 4.40 17.15 -13.59
N ILE A 303 4.15 18.41 -13.27
CA ILE A 303 4.09 19.50 -14.24
C ILE A 303 5.35 20.35 -14.06
N GLY A 304 6.19 20.42 -15.09
CA GLY A 304 7.48 21.08 -15.03
C GLY A 304 7.37 22.59 -14.74
N GLU A 305 8.47 23.18 -14.31
CA GLU A 305 8.61 24.61 -14.12
C GLU A 305 8.26 25.37 -15.40
N GLY A 306 7.50 26.46 -15.28
CA GLY A 306 7.14 27.32 -16.42
C GLY A 306 6.37 26.59 -17.53
N ALA A 307 5.80 25.42 -17.27
CA ALA A 307 5.22 24.54 -18.33
C ALA A 307 4.24 25.28 -19.24
N PHE A 308 3.49 26.26 -18.74
CA PHE A 308 2.54 27.09 -19.49
C PHE A 308 2.84 28.61 -19.35
N GLU A 309 4.09 28.95 -19.04
CA GLU A 309 4.47 30.35 -18.88
C GLU A 309 4.14 31.16 -20.13
N ASN A 310 3.52 32.33 -19.97
CA ASN A 310 3.14 33.24 -21.04
C ASN A 310 2.21 32.65 -22.12
N CYS A 311 1.39 31.64 -21.78
CA CYS A 311 0.27 31.21 -22.62
C CYS A 311 -0.87 32.24 -22.47
N VAL A 312 -0.80 33.36 -23.16
CA VAL A 312 -1.68 34.53 -22.94
C VAL A 312 -3.16 34.26 -23.28
N GLU A 313 -3.44 33.34 -24.19
CA GLU A 313 -4.79 32.92 -24.61
C GLU A 313 -5.35 31.77 -23.78
N LEU A 314 -4.58 31.16 -22.89
CA LEU A 314 -5.02 30.02 -22.08
C LEU A 314 -6.15 30.41 -21.12
N GLU A 315 -7.32 29.85 -21.30
CA GLU A 315 -8.55 30.11 -20.53
C GLU A 315 -8.79 29.04 -19.44
N ARG A 316 -8.51 27.77 -19.75
CA ARG A 316 -8.82 26.61 -18.90
C ARG A 316 -7.73 25.59 -18.89
N VAL A 317 -7.47 25.00 -17.70
CA VAL A 317 -6.59 23.85 -17.53
C VAL A 317 -7.25 22.83 -16.60
N HIS A 318 -7.32 21.58 -17.06
CA HIS A 318 -7.67 20.46 -16.21
C HIS A 318 -6.41 19.89 -15.58
N LEU A 319 -6.24 20.06 -14.25
CA LEU A 319 -5.11 19.52 -13.50
C LEU A 319 -5.41 18.11 -12.99
N PRO A 320 -4.46 17.16 -13.11
CA PRO A 320 -4.62 15.81 -12.59
C PRO A 320 -4.61 15.79 -11.06
N SER A 321 -5.40 14.90 -10.47
CA SER A 321 -5.60 14.84 -9.01
C SER A 321 -4.34 14.42 -8.22
N LYS A 322 -3.35 13.83 -8.88
CA LYS A 322 -2.15 13.25 -8.24
C LYS A 322 -0.94 14.18 -8.16
N ILE A 323 -1.02 15.39 -8.69
CA ILE A 323 0.08 16.35 -8.52
C ILE A 323 0.17 16.80 -7.06
N THR A 324 1.38 16.97 -6.57
CA THR A 324 1.65 17.42 -5.19
C THR A 324 2.15 18.85 -5.13
N MET A 325 2.47 19.43 -6.27
CA MET A 325 2.93 20.80 -6.35
C MET A 325 2.54 21.47 -7.68
N ILE A 326 2.36 22.77 -7.64
CA ILE A 326 2.36 23.66 -8.82
C ILE A 326 3.72 24.32 -8.82
N ASN A 327 4.58 23.98 -9.78
CA ASN A 327 5.95 24.45 -9.85
C ASN A 327 6.04 25.97 -10.12
N SER A 328 7.24 26.54 -9.93
CA SER A 328 7.47 27.95 -10.20
C SER A 328 7.14 28.29 -11.64
N TYR A 329 6.60 29.47 -11.88
CA TYR A 329 6.23 30.03 -13.18
C TYR A 329 5.20 29.24 -13.98
N THR A 330 4.63 28.14 -13.46
CA THR A 330 3.82 27.20 -14.25
C THR A 330 2.74 27.88 -15.08
N PHE A 331 2.02 28.86 -14.54
CA PHE A 331 0.98 29.66 -15.23
C PHE A 331 1.29 31.15 -15.24
N SER A 332 2.55 31.56 -15.01
CA SER A 332 2.96 32.95 -15.04
C SER A 332 2.63 33.56 -16.41
N GLY A 333 1.94 34.70 -16.44
CA GLY A 333 1.57 35.36 -17.68
C GLY A 333 0.39 34.73 -18.45
N CYS A 334 -0.34 33.82 -17.88
CA CYS A 334 -1.59 33.26 -18.46
C CYS A 334 -2.73 34.26 -18.21
N GLU A 335 -2.77 35.38 -18.98
CA GLU A 335 -3.64 36.53 -18.71
C GLU A 335 -5.13 36.19 -18.76
N LYS A 336 -5.54 35.24 -19.60
CA LYS A 336 -6.96 34.81 -19.78
C LYS A 336 -7.35 33.60 -18.92
N LEU A 337 -6.43 32.99 -18.17
CA LEU A 337 -6.71 31.84 -17.34
C LEU A 337 -7.72 32.20 -16.22
N SER A 338 -8.89 31.61 -16.30
CA SER A 338 -10.01 31.90 -15.40
C SER A 338 -10.64 30.66 -14.77
N GLU A 339 -10.41 29.49 -15.36
CA GLU A 339 -10.96 28.21 -14.94
C GLU A 339 -9.84 27.21 -14.61
N LEU A 340 -9.52 27.10 -13.32
CA LEU A 340 -8.58 26.11 -12.80
C LEU A 340 -8.96 25.77 -11.36
N THR A 341 -8.94 24.49 -11.03
CA THR A 341 -9.10 23.99 -9.67
C THR A 341 -7.78 23.40 -9.19
N ILE A 342 -7.29 23.85 -8.05
CA ILE A 342 -6.08 23.28 -7.43
C ILE A 342 -6.48 21.96 -6.77
N PRO A 343 -5.85 20.82 -7.13
CA PRO A 343 -6.15 19.53 -6.52
C PRO A 343 -5.82 19.49 -5.02
N SER A 344 -6.62 18.72 -4.26
CA SER A 344 -6.47 18.58 -2.81
C SER A 344 -5.19 17.85 -2.36
N GLY A 345 -4.39 17.31 -3.29
CA GLY A 345 -3.06 16.74 -3.04
C GLY A 345 -1.92 17.76 -3.08
N VAL A 346 -2.18 18.99 -3.55
CA VAL A 346 -1.13 20.01 -3.70
C VAL A 346 -0.72 20.55 -2.35
N THR A 347 0.58 20.49 -2.05
CA THR A 347 1.18 20.98 -0.79
C THR A 347 1.99 22.27 -0.98
N TYR A 348 2.43 22.54 -2.20
CA TYR A 348 3.27 23.69 -2.54
C TYR A 348 2.79 24.39 -3.81
N ILE A 349 2.69 25.71 -3.76
CA ILE A 349 2.52 26.60 -4.91
C ILE A 349 3.81 27.37 -5.09
N GLY A 350 4.46 27.21 -6.25
CA GLY A 350 5.79 27.74 -6.54
C GLY A 350 5.85 29.27 -6.71
N MET A 351 7.08 29.76 -6.85
CA MET A 351 7.33 31.19 -7.11
C MET A 351 6.69 31.59 -8.44
N GLU A 352 6.01 32.73 -8.46
CA GLU A 352 5.34 33.29 -9.64
C GLU A 352 4.36 32.37 -10.36
N ALA A 353 3.88 31.32 -9.68
CA ALA A 353 3.09 30.26 -10.32
C ALA A 353 1.81 30.79 -11.03
N PHE A 354 1.16 31.81 -10.49
CA PHE A 354 -0.02 32.48 -11.05
C PHE A 354 0.19 33.98 -11.24
N LYS A 355 1.42 34.44 -11.40
CA LYS A 355 1.70 35.83 -11.64
C LYS A 355 1.07 36.30 -12.96
N ASN A 356 0.44 37.46 -12.95
CA ASN A 356 -0.25 38.07 -14.08
C ASN A 356 -1.46 37.24 -14.61
N CYS A 357 -2.01 36.33 -13.85
CA CYS A 357 -3.26 35.63 -14.19
C CYS A 357 -4.46 36.53 -13.88
N ARG A 358 -4.74 37.50 -14.75
CA ARG A 358 -5.67 38.60 -14.49
C ARG A 358 -7.15 38.25 -14.61
N ALA A 359 -7.49 37.17 -15.34
CA ALA A 359 -8.87 36.81 -15.62
C ALA A 359 -9.57 36.04 -14.48
N PHE A 360 -8.83 35.58 -13.46
CA PHE A 360 -9.45 34.89 -12.33
C PHE A 360 -10.41 35.79 -11.55
N LYS A 361 -11.60 35.26 -11.26
CA LYS A 361 -12.55 35.88 -10.32
C LYS A 361 -12.36 35.34 -8.90
N SER A 362 -12.03 34.09 -8.77
CA SER A 362 -11.75 33.43 -7.49
C SER A 362 -10.87 32.20 -7.67
N ILE A 363 -10.07 31.90 -6.66
CA ILE A 363 -9.33 30.65 -6.55
C ILE A 363 -9.42 30.13 -5.12
N VAL A 364 -9.53 28.82 -4.97
CA VAL A 364 -9.54 28.16 -3.66
C VAL A 364 -8.18 27.52 -3.41
N ILE A 365 -7.58 27.82 -2.28
CA ILE A 365 -6.34 27.20 -1.80
C ILE A 365 -6.72 26.01 -0.91
N PRO A 366 -6.43 24.78 -1.34
CA PRO A 366 -6.77 23.58 -0.59
C PRO A 366 -6.12 23.52 0.79
N ALA A 367 -6.77 22.77 1.68
CA ALA A 367 -6.27 22.50 3.03
C ALA A 367 -4.87 21.85 3.06
N SER A 368 -4.49 21.17 2.00
CA SER A 368 -3.18 20.52 1.85
C SER A 368 -2.02 21.49 1.65
N VAL A 369 -2.28 22.70 1.14
CA VAL A 369 -1.22 23.67 0.84
C VAL A 369 -0.60 24.21 2.13
N THR A 370 0.71 23.98 2.28
CA THR A 370 1.49 24.42 3.43
C THR A 370 2.53 25.49 3.09
N LYS A 371 2.80 25.71 1.80
CA LYS A 371 3.81 26.67 1.34
C LYS A 371 3.38 27.37 0.05
N ILE A 372 3.54 28.69 0.01
CA ILE A 372 3.29 29.51 -1.16
C ILE A 372 4.57 30.34 -1.44
N GLY A 373 5.07 30.23 -2.66
CA GLY A 373 6.28 30.91 -3.12
C GLY A 373 6.10 32.41 -3.30
N LYS A 374 7.21 33.13 -3.45
CA LYS A 374 7.24 34.55 -3.72
C LYS A 374 6.50 34.89 -5.01
N MET A 375 5.80 35.98 -5.01
CA MET A 375 5.05 36.49 -6.17
C MET A 375 4.06 35.50 -6.79
N ALA A 376 3.72 34.40 -6.06
CA ALA A 376 2.90 33.33 -6.61
C ALA A 376 1.57 33.85 -7.18
N PHE A 377 0.98 34.88 -6.60
CA PHE A 377 -0.26 35.54 -7.03
C PHE A 377 -0.07 36.99 -7.39
N MET A 378 1.15 37.43 -7.72
CA MET A 378 1.41 38.82 -8.08
C MET A 378 0.58 39.22 -9.32
N ASN A 379 -0.12 40.38 -9.23
CA ASN A 379 -1.08 40.84 -10.26
C ASN A 379 -2.16 39.79 -10.64
N PHE A 380 -2.51 38.92 -9.69
CA PHE A 380 -3.60 37.96 -9.84
C PHE A 380 -4.93 38.67 -9.78
N SER A 381 -5.77 38.48 -10.77
CA SER A 381 -7.04 39.21 -10.94
C SER A 381 -6.83 40.74 -11.09
N ASP A 382 -7.81 41.44 -11.62
CA ASP A 382 -7.85 42.92 -11.70
C ASP A 382 -8.24 43.56 -10.35
N CYS A 383 -7.65 43.11 -9.24
CA CYS A 383 -7.91 43.58 -7.87
C CYS A 383 -9.33 43.31 -7.34
N SER A 384 -10.22 42.70 -8.13
CA SER A 384 -11.60 42.38 -7.74
C SER A 384 -11.82 40.91 -7.38
N GLY A 385 -10.82 40.05 -7.62
CA GLY A 385 -10.92 38.65 -7.36
C GLY A 385 -10.74 38.29 -5.88
N THR A 386 -11.01 37.03 -5.56
CA THR A 386 -10.90 36.48 -4.19
C THR A 386 -9.98 35.28 -4.16
N ILE A 387 -9.19 35.17 -3.10
CA ILE A 387 -8.45 33.96 -2.76
C ILE A 387 -9.06 33.42 -1.47
N THR A 388 -9.56 32.19 -1.51
CA THR A 388 -10.22 31.54 -0.37
C THR A 388 -9.37 30.39 0.12
N PHE A 389 -9.11 30.31 1.43
CA PHE A 389 -8.43 29.18 2.05
C PHE A 389 -9.47 28.20 2.62
N GLU A 390 -9.34 26.92 2.34
CA GLU A 390 -10.25 25.89 2.86
C GLU A 390 -10.15 25.68 4.38
N VAL A 391 -9.01 26.05 4.98
CA VAL A 391 -8.76 25.86 6.42
C VAL A 391 -8.30 27.15 7.09
N TYR A 392 -8.72 27.32 8.34
CA TYR A 392 -8.10 28.29 9.22
C TYR A 392 -6.64 27.90 9.46
N ALA A 393 -5.74 28.83 9.22
CA ALA A 393 -4.32 28.60 9.43
C ALA A 393 -3.59 29.90 9.69
N THR A 394 -2.54 29.78 10.49
CA THR A 394 -1.57 30.86 10.69
C THR A 394 -0.46 30.72 9.66
N TRP A 395 -0.16 31.79 8.95
CA TRP A 395 0.89 31.85 7.96
C TRP A 395 1.97 32.81 8.39
N PHE A 396 3.22 32.37 8.25
CA PHE A 396 4.39 33.24 8.43
C PHE A 396 4.96 33.64 7.08
N LEU A 397 5.37 34.89 7.01
CA LEU A 397 6.10 35.49 5.87
C LEU A 397 7.60 35.35 6.11
N TYR A 398 8.29 34.86 5.11
CA TYR A 398 9.74 34.62 5.13
C TYR A 398 10.41 35.49 4.05
N ASP A 399 11.53 36.10 4.41
CA ASP A 399 12.41 36.83 3.50
C ASP A 399 13.36 35.89 2.73
N ASP A 400 14.33 36.43 1.99
CA ASP A 400 15.31 35.68 1.21
C ASP A 400 16.28 34.88 2.07
N ASP A 401 16.50 35.30 3.32
CA ASP A 401 17.37 34.67 4.30
C ASP A 401 16.59 33.63 5.17
N ASP A 402 15.37 33.29 4.77
CA ASP A 402 14.45 32.34 5.47
C ASP A 402 14.11 32.78 6.91
N ASN A 403 14.13 34.11 7.19
CA ASN A 403 13.71 34.65 8.48
C ASN A 403 12.23 34.98 8.47
N ALA A 404 11.49 34.43 9.46
CA ALA A 404 10.09 34.78 9.68
C ALA A 404 9.99 36.20 10.28
N PHE A 405 9.24 37.10 9.65
CA PHE A 405 9.14 38.48 10.12
C PHE A 405 7.70 38.97 10.35
N HIS A 406 6.71 38.29 9.80
CA HIS A 406 5.31 38.70 9.93
C HIS A 406 4.38 37.46 9.98
N MET A 407 3.33 37.57 10.77
CA MET A 407 2.30 36.54 10.93
C MET A 407 0.98 37.06 10.35
N VAL A 408 0.30 36.22 9.59
CA VAL A 408 -1.03 36.51 9.04
C VAL A 408 -1.95 35.31 9.32
N GLU A 409 -3.12 35.58 9.88
CA GLU A 409 -4.16 34.60 10.14
C GLU A 409 -5.26 34.72 9.11
N PHE A 410 -5.69 33.59 8.56
CA PHE A 410 -6.82 33.51 7.65
C PHE A 410 -7.92 32.66 8.27
N GLU A 411 -9.13 33.17 8.31
CA GLU A 411 -10.29 32.39 8.76
C GLU A 411 -10.75 31.39 7.68
N ASN A 412 -11.33 30.28 8.14
CA ASN A 412 -11.88 29.26 7.24
C ASN A 412 -12.93 29.84 6.31
N ASN A 413 -12.82 29.54 5.02
CA ASN A 413 -13.78 29.91 3.98
C ASN A 413 -14.08 31.43 3.89
N VAL A 414 -13.24 32.27 4.47
CA VAL A 414 -13.34 33.73 4.30
C VAL A 414 -12.49 34.14 3.10
N SER A 415 -13.10 34.87 2.20
CA SER A 415 -12.39 35.44 1.05
C SER A 415 -11.36 36.45 1.52
N THR A 416 -10.08 36.09 1.37
CA THR A 416 -8.99 37.02 1.66
C THR A 416 -8.85 38.01 0.51
N PRO A 417 -8.75 39.28 0.78
CA PRO A 417 -8.50 40.25 -0.29
C PRO A 417 -7.23 39.87 -1.06
N VAL A 418 -7.37 39.72 -2.37
CA VAL A 418 -6.24 39.46 -3.30
C VAL A 418 -5.07 40.40 -3.03
N GLN A 419 -5.37 41.61 -2.57
CA GLN A 419 -4.41 42.65 -2.22
C GLN A 419 -3.30 42.23 -1.24
N LEU A 420 -3.57 41.27 -0.33
CA LEU A 420 -2.53 40.81 0.59
C LEU A 420 -1.50 39.92 -0.11
N LEU A 421 -1.94 38.90 -0.82
CA LEU A 421 -1.07 37.93 -1.51
C LEU A 421 -0.52 38.49 -2.83
N ALA A 422 -1.33 39.26 -3.57
CA ALA A 422 -0.96 39.75 -4.90
C ALA A 422 -0.16 41.05 -4.91
N PHE A 423 -0.23 41.86 -3.84
CA PHE A 423 0.39 43.19 -3.83
C PHE A 423 1.19 43.45 -2.56
N ARG A 424 0.60 43.41 -1.36
CA ARG A 424 1.26 43.90 -0.15
C ARG A 424 2.43 43.00 0.31
N TYR A 425 2.27 41.70 0.17
CA TYR A 425 3.24 40.72 0.64
C TYR A 425 3.65 39.71 -0.46
N SER A 426 3.58 40.16 -1.72
CA SER A 426 3.95 39.35 -2.88
C SER A 426 5.40 38.88 -2.86
N ASP A 427 6.30 39.72 -2.35
CA ASP A 427 7.75 39.50 -2.38
C ASP A 427 8.25 38.49 -1.34
N TYR A 428 7.32 37.88 -0.58
CA TYR A 428 7.65 36.98 0.51
C TYR A 428 7.17 35.60 0.24
N MET A 429 7.87 34.61 0.84
CA MET A 429 7.41 33.21 0.89
C MET A 429 6.47 33.04 2.08
N TRP A 430 5.40 32.31 1.89
CA TRP A 430 4.41 32.02 2.90
C TRP A 430 4.52 30.55 3.32
N LYS A 431 4.68 30.31 4.63
CA LYS A 431 4.68 28.97 5.21
C LYS A 431 3.59 28.90 6.27
N ARG A 432 2.75 27.86 6.21
CA ARG A 432 1.72 27.59 7.20
C ARG A 432 2.34 26.92 8.42
N VAL A 433 1.88 27.34 9.59
CA VAL A 433 2.22 26.70 10.86
C VAL A 433 0.99 25.91 11.31
N ASP A 434 1.13 24.60 11.36
CA ASP A 434 0.11 23.73 11.94
C ASP A 434 0.28 23.78 13.46
N MET A 435 -0.75 24.31 14.17
CA MET A 435 -0.78 24.35 15.63
C MET A 435 -1.13 22.99 16.22
#